data_d481ca625513a7d93584e3b6a6b44cee
#
_entry.id   d481ca625513a7d93584e3b6a6b44cee
#
_cell.length_a   1.000
_cell.length_b   1.000
_cell.length_c   1.000
_cell.angle_alpha   90.00
_cell.angle_beta   90.00
_cell.angle_gamma   90.00
#
_symmetry.space_group_name_H-M   'P 1'
#
loop_
_entity.id
_entity.type
_entity.pdbx_description
1 polymer ?
#
loop_
_entity_poly.entity_id
_entity_poly.type
_entity_poly.pdbx_seq_one_letter_code
_entity_poly.pdbx_strand_id
1 'polypeptide(L)'
;MAKLLIMAGGMSSRMKKAEGTEALDSTLVEQANTLPKGMIGVGKDGRPFMDYLIYNAHRAGYTEVLILKNPKDHVTKPYYDQLVAENKAWGITFKYATQQIAPDREKPAGTADAIQQALEQTPEWKGERFTVCNSDNLYSVKVLTLLRENPVQNAVVSYESIALGVAPERVKAFAVIKADEEGYLVEIIEKPNDEQIESARDKNGKIGVNMNVFHFNYDDILEYVSKEPFNPVRNERELPSAVMKMASENQKKVITVPVEENVPDLTSKGDITIVQQYLVEEFGDF
;
A
#
# COMPACT_ATOMS: atom_id res chain seq x y z
N MET A 1 14.33 -1.78 15.19
CA MET A 1 13.59 -2.86 14.48
C MET A 1 13.01 -2.29 13.18
N ALA A 2 13.01 -3.08 12.10
CA ALA A 2 12.40 -2.60 10.85
C ALA A 2 10.87 -2.80 10.92
N LYS A 3 10.13 -1.73 10.64
CA LYS A 3 8.68 -1.62 10.88
C LYS A 3 7.91 -1.45 9.58
N LEU A 4 6.84 -2.21 9.41
CA LEU A 4 5.93 -2.12 8.26
C LEU A 4 4.50 -1.87 8.75
N LEU A 5 3.85 -0.84 8.22
CA LEU A 5 2.41 -0.58 8.36
C LEU A 5 1.69 -1.06 7.10
N ILE A 6 0.76 -1.99 7.26
CA ILE A 6 -0.12 -2.45 6.17
C ILE A 6 -1.50 -1.82 6.35
N MET A 7 -1.94 -1.05 5.36
CA MET A 7 -3.26 -0.43 5.35
C MET A 7 -4.31 -1.42 4.82
N ALA A 8 -5.05 -2.05 5.72
CA ALA A 8 -6.12 -3.01 5.41
C ALA A 8 -7.51 -2.53 5.86
N GLY A 9 -7.67 -1.23 6.19
CA GLY A 9 -8.93 -0.64 6.69
C GLY A 9 -9.98 -0.36 5.62
N GLY A 10 -9.69 -0.54 4.34
CA GLY A 10 -10.56 -0.21 3.22
C GLY A 10 -11.84 -1.05 3.15
N MET A 11 -12.87 -0.53 2.47
CA MET A 11 -14.20 -1.18 2.33
C MET A 11 -14.27 -2.28 1.28
N SER A 12 -13.22 -2.45 0.46
CA SER A 12 -13.15 -3.42 -0.66
C SER A 12 -14.31 -3.31 -1.67
N SER A 13 -14.83 -2.10 -1.90
CA SER A 13 -16.06 -1.87 -2.66
C SER A 13 -16.00 -2.37 -4.11
N ARG A 14 -14.83 -2.26 -4.77
CA ARG A 14 -14.63 -2.77 -6.15
C ARG A 14 -14.63 -4.29 -6.18
N MET A 15 -13.98 -4.93 -5.21
CA MET A 15 -13.94 -6.39 -5.05
C MET A 15 -15.33 -6.99 -4.84
N LYS A 16 -16.22 -6.28 -4.14
CA LYS A 16 -17.60 -6.74 -3.82
C LYS A 16 -18.61 -6.57 -4.95
N LYS A 17 -18.23 -5.98 -6.11
CA LYS A 17 -19.10 -5.91 -7.27
C LYS A 17 -19.34 -7.30 -7.88
N ALA A 18 -20.47 -7.46 -8.57
CA ALA A 18 -20.86 -8.75 -9.18
C ALA A 18 -20.02 -9.14 -10.42
N GLU A 19 -19.35 -8.19 -11.04
CA GLU A 19 -18.56 -8.39 -12.26
C GLU A 19 -17.29 -9.23 -12.03
N GLY A 20 -16.87 -9.99 -13.04
CA GLY A 20 -15.58 -10.72 -13.03
C GLY A 20 -15.62 -12.06 -12.27
N THR A 21 -16.77 -12.72 -12.18
CA THR A 21 -16.91 -14.00 -11.46
C THR A 21 -16.81 -15.24 -12.35
N GLU A 22 -16.80 -15.11 -13.66
CA GLU A 22 -16.97 -16.18 -14.64
C GLU A 22 -15.88 -17.27 -14.57
N ALA A 23 -14.68 -16.91 -14.12
CA ALA A 23 -13.53 -17.81 -13.99
C ALA A 23 -13.23 -18.27 -12.55
N LEU A 24 -14.06 -17.88 -11.57
CA LEU A 24 -13.81 -18.13 -10.15
C LEU A 24 -14.70 -19.25 -9.62
N ASP A 25 -14.15 -20.06 -8.73
CA ASP A 25 -14.97 -20.99 -7.94
C ASP A 25 -15.85 -20.24 -6.93
N SER A 26 -16.89 -20.92 -6.41
CA SER A 26 -17.84 -20.31 -5.49
C SER A 26 -17.22 -19.85 -4.17
N THR A 27 -16.16 -20.52 -3.70
CA THR A 27 -15.47 -20.17 -2.45
C THR A 27 -14.73 -18.85 -2.60
N LEU A 28 -14.00 -18.64 -3.70
CA LEU A 28 -13.32 -17.38 -3.99
C LEU A 28 -14.30 -16.23 -4.18
N VAL A 29 -15.44 -16.48 -4.83
CA VAL A 29 -16.52 -15.48 -4.97
C VAL A 29 -17.09 -15.07 -3.60
N GLU A 30 -17.34 -16.03 -2.71
CA GLU A 30 -17.80 -15.75 -1.36
C GLU A 30 -16.76 -14.97 -0.56
N GLN A 31 -15.50 -15.39 -0.60
CA GLN A 31 -14.40 -14.67 0.06
C GLN A 31 -14.26 -13.23 -0.46
N ALA A 32 -14.29 -13.03 -1.77
CA ALA A 32 -14.22 -11.71 -2.40
C ALA A 32 -15.38 -10.78 -1.96
N ASN A 33 -16.52 -11.32 -1.63
CA ASN A 33 -17.69 -10.57 -1.15
C ASN A 33 -17.63 -10.26 0.35
N THR A 34 -16.98 -11.09 1.16
CA THR A 34 -17.07 -11.05 2.62
C THR A 34 -15.79 -10.65 3.32
N LEU A 35 -14.63 -11.06 2.82
CA LEU A 35 -13.33 -10.84 3.46
C LEU A 35 -12.68 -9.50 3.10
N PRO A 36 -11.76 -8.99 3.95
CA PRO A 36 -10.79 -7.99 3.52
C PRO A 36 -9.96 -8.52 2.34
N LYS A 37 -9.60 -7.67 1.37
CA LYS A 37 -8.89 -8.10 0.16
C LYS A 37 -7.64 -8.91 0.44
N GLY A 38 -6.80 -8.45 1.36
CA GLY A 38 -5.58 -9.16 1.74
C GLY A 38 -5.80 -10.54 2.33
N MET A 39 -7.02 -10.83 2.81
CA MET A 39 -7.40 -12.12 3.41
C MET A 39 -8.09 -13.08 2.43
N ILE A 40 -8.25 -12.70 1.16
CA ILE A 40 -8.77 -13.60 0.12
C ILE A 40 -7.71 -14.68 -0.15
N GLY A 41 -8.12 -15.94 -0.08
CA GLY A 41 -7.27 -17.11 -0.23
C GLY A 41 -6.88 -17.40 -1.68
N VAL A 42 -6.19 -16.48 -2.32
CA VAL A 42 -5.75 -16.61 -3.73
C VAL A 42 -4.52 -17.50 -3.91
N GLY A 43 -3.81 -17.81 -2.84
CA GLY A 43 -2.62 -18.63 -2.87
C GLY A 43 -2.91 -20.14 -2.82
N LYS A 44 -1.83 -20.94 -2.85
CA LYS A 44 -1.89 -22.39 -2.69
C LYS A 44 -2.59 -22.77 -1.38
N ASP A 45 -3.44 -23.77 -1.42
CA ASP A 45 -4.23 -24.28 -0.29
C ASP A 45 -5.09 -23.18 0.42
N GLY A 46 -5.49 -22.15 -0.35
CA GLY A 46 -6.29 -21.06 0.19
C GLY A 46 -5.51 -20.05 1.04
N ARG A 47 -4.19 -19.97 0.87
CA ARG A 47 -3.34 -19.01 1.56
C ARG A 47 -3.74 -17.57 1.23
N PRO A 48 -3.93 -16.69 2.23
CA PRO A 48 -4.27 -15.29 2.01
C PRO A 48 -3.23 -14.52 1.18
N PHE A 49 -3.69 -13.58 0.36
CA PHE A 49 -2.81 -12.72 -0.43
C PHE A 49 -1.80 -11.95 0.43
N MET A 50 -2.23 -11.46 1.59
CA MET A 50 -1.38 -10.68 2.49
C MET A 50 -0.23 -11.51 3.11
N ASP A 51 -0.33 -12.84 3.15
CA ASP A 51 0.77 -13.72 3.59
C ASP A 51 2.00 -13.56 2.70
N TYR A 52 1.81 -13.44 1.40
CA TYR A 52 2.89 -13.24 0.43
C TYR A 52 3.57 -11.89 0.60
N LEU A 53 2.78 -10.83 0.87
CA LEU A 53 3.31 -9.50 1.20
C LEU A 53 4.14 -9.54 2.50
N ILE A 54 3.63 -10.17 3.54
CA ILE A 54 4.32 -10.28 4.84
C ILE A 54 5.56 -11.17 4.72
N TYR A 55 5.50 -12.23 3.92
CA TYR A 55 6.66 -13.06 3.62
C TYR A 55 7.75 -12.29 2.88
N ASN A 56 7.40 -11.48 1.89
CA ASN A 56 8.35 -10.57 1.23
C ASN A 56 8.93 -9.55 2.21
N ALA A 57 8.13 -9.01 3.12
CA ALA A 57 8.59 -8.11 4.17
C ALA A 57 9.58 -8.81 5.12
N HIS A 58 9.29 -10.03 5.55
CA HIS A 58 10.23 -10.85 6.32
C HIS A 58 11.57 -11.02 5.59
N ARG A 59 11.52 -11.43 4.32
CA ARG A 59 12.72 -11.60 3.48
C ARG A 59 13.50 -10.30 3.28
N ALA A 60 12.80 -9.16 3.26
CA ALA A 60 13.38 -7.84 3.21
C ALA A 60 13.92 -7.35 4.59
N GLY A 61 13.81 -8.16 5.65
CA GLY A 61 14.35 -7.88 6.97
C GLY A 61 13.45 -7.05 7.89
N TYR A 62 12.16 -6.93 7.58
CA TYR A 62 11.18 -6.38 8.53
C TYR A 62 10.92 -7.38 9.65
N THR A 63 10.79 -6.88 10.86
CA THR A 63 10.60 -7.71 12.07
C THR A 63 9.34 -7.38 12.84
N GLU A 64 8.71 -6.24 12.55
CA GLU A 64 7.45 -5.82 13.15
C GLU A 64 6.48 -5.35 12.07
N VAL A 65 5.25 -5.87 12.10
CA VAL A 65 4.18 -5.53 11.16
C VAL A 65 2.97 -5.03 11.93
N LEU A 66 2.59 -3.79 11.68
CA LEU A 66 1.33 -3.20 12.14
C LEU A 66 0.28 -3.33 11.05
N ILE A 67 -0.82 -4.03 11.33
CA ILE A 67 -1.95 -4.13 10.41
C ILE A 67 -3.06 -3.18 10.88
N LEU A 68 -3.31 -2.14 10.07
CA LEU A 68 -4.45 -1.26 10.29
C LEU A 68 -5.68 -1.85 9.61
N LYS A 69 -6.62 -2.32 10.42
CA LYS A 69 -7.81 -3.03 9.95
C LYS A 69 -9.10 -2.20 10.04
N ASN A 70 -10.11 -2.61 9.27
CA ASN A 70 -11.47 -2.09 9.42
C ASN A 70 -12.10 -2.54 10.75
N PRO A 71 -12.97 -1.75 11.41
CA PRO A 71 -13.67 -2.18 12.62
C PRO A 71 -14.50 -3.47 12.45
N LYS A 72 -14.98 -3.72 11.22
CA LYS A 72 -15.76 -4.92 10.87
C LYS A 72 -14.92 -6.14 10.50
N ASP A 73 -13.60 -5.99 10.51
CA ASP A 73 -12.68 -7.10 10.22
C ASP A 73 -12.46 -7.94 11.49
N HIS A 74 -13.05 -9.10 11.50
CA HIS A 74 -12.95 -10.09 12.59
C HIS A 74 -12.08 -11.29 12.21
N VAL A 75 -11.45 -11.28 11.03
CA VAL A 75 -10.71 -12.43 10.47
C VAL A 75 -9.19 -12.23 10.58
N THR A 76 -8.69 -11.06 10.22
CA THR A 76 -7.26 -10.81 10.09
C THR A 76 -6.48 -11.05 11.39
N LYS A 77 -6.91 -10.47 12.51
CA LYS A 77 -6.20 -10.64 13.78
C LYS A 77 -6.19 -12.10 14.27
N PRO A 78 -7.33 -12.82 14.36
CA PRO A 78 -7.31 -14.22 14.76
C PRO A 78 -6.41 -15.11 13.89
N TYR A 79 -6.39 -14.88 12.58
CA TYR A 79 -5.55 -15.63 11.66
C TYR A 79 -4.06 -15.48 11.97
N TYR A 80 -3.54 -14.24 12.06
CA TYR A 80 -2.11 -14.03 12.37
C TYR A 80 -1.73 -14.39 13.80
N ASP A 81 -2.62 -14.20 14.76
CA ASP A 81 -2.40 -14.69 16.16
C ASP A 81 -2.24 -16.21 16.19
N GLN A 82 -3.01 -16.94 15.38
CA GLN A 82 -2.86 -18.38 15.24
C GLN A 82 -1.50 -18.75 14.62
N LEU A 83 -1.09 -18.08 13.53
CA LEU A 83 0.24 -18.33 12.93
C LEU A 83 1.38 -18.08 13.91
N VAL A 84 1.27 -17.06 14.77
CA VAL A 84 2.23 -16.80 15.84
C VAL A 84 2.25 -17.95 16.86
N ALA A 85 1.08 -18.39 17.34
CA ALA A 85 0.96 -19.49 18.29
C ALA A 85 1.51 -20.82 17.74
N GLU A 86 1.40 -21.04 16.43
CA GLU A 86 1.92 -22.22 15.73
C GLU A 86 3.39 -22.08 15.30
N ASN A 87 4.05 -20.97 15.63
CA ASN A 87 5.41 -20.63 15.20
C ASN A 87 5.61 -20.65 13.66
N LYS A 88 4.57 -20.22 12.94
CA LYS A 88 4.53 -20.13 11.46
C LYS A 88 4.56 -18.70 10.92
N ALA A 89 4.77 -17.71 11.79
CA ALA A 89 4.70 -16.28 11.47
C ALA A 89 6.05 -15.68 11.05
N TRP A 90 6.98 -16.46 10.56
CA TRP A 90 8.31 -16.06 10.06
C TRP A 90 9.14 -15.21 11.05
N GLY A 91 8.85 -15.30 12.36
CA GLY A 91 9.52 -14.45 13.37
C GLY A 91 9.03 -12.99 13.38
N ILE A 92 7.96 -12.67 12.67
CA ILE A 92 7.34 -11.34 12.68
C ILE A 92 6.56 -11.12 13.97
N THR A 93 6.74 -9.94 14.56
CA THR A 93 5.88 -9.44 15.65
C THR A 93 4.71 -8.67 15.02
N PHE A 94 3.48 -9.14 15.27
CA PHE A 94 2.28 -8.45 14.78
C PHE A 94 1.73 -7.48 15.80
N LYS A 95 1.33 -6.30 15.30
CA LYS A 95 0.52 -5.31 15.99
C LYS A 95 -0.73 -5.01 15.17
N TYR A 96 -1.77 -4.54 15.84
CA TYR A 96 -3.04 -4.23 15.20
C TYR A 96 -3.54 -2.86 15.64
N ALA A 97 -3.94 -2.06 14.67
CA ALA A 97 -4.70 -0.84 14.88
C ALA A 97 -6.05 -0.93 14.15
N THR A 98 -7.02 -0.14 14.56
CA THR A 98 -8.34 -0.12 13.94
C THR A 98 -8.63 1.28 13.42
N GLN A 99 -8.89 1.41 12.12
CA GLN A 99 -9.34 2.68 11.53
C GLN A 99 -10.81 2.90 11.87
N GLN A 100 -11.07 3.70 12.89
CA GLN A 100 -12.42 4.04 13.30
C GLN A 100 -13.13 4.86 12.20
N ILE A 101 -14.41 4.59 12.03
CA ILE A 101 -15.28 5.33 11.11
C ILE A 101 -16.16 6.23 11.97
N ALA A 102 -16.10 7.54 11.76
CA ALA A 102 -16.89 8.49 12.52
C ALA A 102 -18.40 8.20 12.36
N PRO A 103 -19.24 8.44 13.39
CA PRO A 103 -20.66 8.06 13.39
C PRO A 103 -21.49 8.68 12.25
N ASP A 104 -21.05 9.80 11.73
CA ASP A 104 -21.66 10.53 10.61
C ASP A 104 -21.16 10.09 9.24
N ARG A 105 -20.33 9.03 9.17
CA ARG A 105 -19.71 8.51 7.95
C ARG A 105 -20.05 7.06 7.72
N GLU A 106 -20.22 6.69 6.46
CA GLU A 106 -20.44 5.30 6.04
C GLU A 106 -19.11 4.57 5.69
N LYS A 107 -18.03 5.34 5.42
CA LYS A 107 -16.74 4.83 5.02
C LYS A 107 -15.60 5.53 5.76
N PRO A 108 -14.39 4.91 5.82
CA PRO A 108 -13.21 5.52 6.39
C PRO A 108 -12.92 6.91 5.78
N ALA A 109 -12.26 7.75 6.55
CA ALA A 109 -12.00 9.14 6.17
C ALA A 109 -10.79 9.32 5.21
N GLY A 110 -10.23 8.25 4.69
CA GLY A 110 -9.16 8.27 3.70
C GLY A 110 -7.81 7.75 4.21
N THR A 111 -6.78 7.82 3.35
CA THR A 111 -5.46 7.22 3.62
C THR A 111 -4.60 8.04 4.59
N ALA A 112 -4.71 9.36 4.61
CA ALA A 112 -4.04 10.18 5.62
C ALA A 112 -4.64 9.94 7.02
N ASP A 113 -5.97 9.85 7.12
CA ASP A 113 -6.66 9.47 8.35
C ASP A 113 -6.25 8.06 8.83
N ALA A 114 -6.09 7.12 7.90
CA ALA A 114 -5.63 5.77 8.19
C ALA A 114 -4.27 5.77 8.90
N ILE A 115 -3.30 6.52 8.35
CA ILE A 115 -1.95 6.62 8.93
C ILE A 115 -2.00 7.36 10.28
N GLN A 116 -2.73 8.46 10.38
CA GLN A 116 -2.88 9.18 11.65
C GLN A 116 -3.37 8.24 12.75
N GLN A 117 -4.49 7.52 12.52
CA GLN A 117 -5.06 6.63 13.52
C GLN A 117 -4.16 5.43 13.84
N ALA A 118 -3.42 4.90 12.86
CA ALA A 118 -2.44 3.84 13.09
C ALA A 118 -1.32 4.31 14.03
N LEU A 119 -0.74 5.48 13.76
CA LEU A 119 0.36 6.04 14.54
C LEU A 119 -0.09 6.44 15.96
N GLU A 120 -1.26 7.03 16.12
CA GLU A 120 -1.83 7.37 17.43
C GLU A 120 -2.08 6.13 18.31
N GLN A 121 -2.36 4.97 17.70
CA GLN A 121 -2.52 3.69 18.38
C GLN A 121 -1.19 2.95 18.61
N THR A 122 -0.08 3.43 18.05
CA THR A 122 1.27 2.85 18.21
C THR A 122 2.30 3.91 18.61
N PRO A 123 2.12 4.61 19.75
CA PRO A 123 3.00 5.69 20.18
C PRO A 123 4.44 5.24 20.45
N GLU A 124 4.67 3.94 20.65
CA GLU A 124 6.00 3.37 20.82
C GLU A 124 6.85 3.39 19.51
N TRP A 125 6.26 3.74 18.37
CA TRP A 125 6.99 3.99 17.13
C TRP A 125 7.52 5.42 17.01
N LYS A 126 7.20 6.30 17.95
CA LYS A 126 7.65 7.69 17.94
C LYS A 126 9.17 7.78 17.80
N GLY A 127 9.64 8.67 16.95
CA GLY A 127 11.06 8.83 16.62
C GLY A 127 11.64 7.81 15.65
N GLU A 128 10.86 6.76 15.30
CA GLU A 128 11.31 5.68 14.44
C GLU A 128 10.90 5.90 12.97
N ARG A 129 11.51 5.12 12.09
CA ARG A 129 11.11 5.05 10.67
C ARG A 129 10.33 3.78 10.41
N PHE A 130 9.38 3.87 9.49
CA PHE A 130 8.56 2.73 9.05
C PHE A 130 8.21 2.83 7.58
N THR A 131 7.98 1.69 6.95
CA THR A 131 7.39 1.62 5.61
C THR A 131 5.88 1.48 5.74
N VAL A 132 5.12 2.11 4.84
CA VAL A 132 3.67 1.94 4.74
C VAL A 132 3.30 1.47 3.35
N CYS A 133 2.34 0.55 3.25
CA CYS A 133 1.85 0.03 1.98
C CYS A 133 0.39 -0.40 2.07
N ASN A 134 -0.22 -0.63 0.91
CA ASN A 134 -1.56 -1.22 0.81
C ASN A 134 -1.51 -2.74 1.03
N SER A 135 -2.63 -3.31 1.49
CA SER A 135 -2.80 -4.76 1.71
C SER A 135 -3.17 -5.53 0.44
N ASP A 136 -3.48 -4.84 -0.65
CA ASP A 136 -3.94 -5.39 -1.91
C ASP A 136 -2.93 -5.27 -3.07
N ASN A 137 -1.70 -4.84 -2.76
CA ASN A 137 -0.56 -4.82 -3.67
C ASN A 137 0.56 -5.74 -3.15
N LEU A 138 1.20 -6.48 -4.04
CA LEU A 138 2.31 -7.37 -3.68
C LEU A 138 3.65 -6.72 -4.05
N TYR A 139 4.26 -6.05 -3.07
CA TYR A 139 5.56 -5.41 -3.24
C TYR A 139 6.69 -6.42 -3.10
N SER A 140 7.70 -6.29 -3.96
CA SER A 140 8.84 -7.21 -4.00
C SER A 140 9.78 -7.05 -2.78
N VAL A 141 10.56 -8.09 -2.51
CA VAL A 141 11.65 -8.04 -1.52
C VAL A 141 12.62 -6.90 -1.83
N LYS A 142 12.94 -6.68 -3.12
CA LYS A 142 13.83 -5.61 -3.58
C LYS A 142 13.31 -4.23 -3.17
N VAL A 143 12.05 -3.92 -3.46
CA VAL A 143 11.45 -2.61 -3.14
C VAL A 143 11.40 -2.39 -1.63
N LEU A 144 10.94 -3.37 -0.89
CA LEU A 144 10.86 -3.29 0.56
C LEU A 144 12.25 -3.10 1.20
N THR A 145 13.28 -3.76 0.65
CA THR A 145 14.68 -3.57 1.09
C THR A 145 15.18 -2.16 0.76
N LEU A 146 14.94 -1.67 -0.46
CA LEU A 146 15.34 -0.32 -0.87
C LEU A 146 14.74 0.75 0.03
N LEU A 147 13.48 0.60 0.43
CA LEU A 147 12.84 1.53 1.36
C LEU A 147 13.42 1.44 2.78
N ARG A 148 13.58 0.23 3.30
CA ARG A 148 14.12 -0.01 4.64
C ARG A 148 15.55 0.54 4.80
N GLU A 149 16.37 0.41 3.76
CA GLU A 149 17.78 0.81 3.75
C GLU A 149 17.99 2.24 3.26
N ASN A 150 16.92 2.94 2.83
CA ASN A 150 17.05 4.30 2.34
C ASN A 150 17.64 5.22 3.42
N PRO A 151 18.70 5.97 3.12
CA PRO A 151 19.31 6.88 4.08
C PRO A 151 18.48 8.14 4.36
N VAL A 152 17.59 8.50 3.43
CA VAL A 152 16.69 9.67 3.58
C VAL A 152 15.52 9.31 4.49
N GLN A 153 15.09 10.25 5.33
CA GLN A 153 14.05 10.03 6.34
C GLN A 153 12.69 9.67 5.74
N ASN A 154 12.37 10.25 4.56
CA ASN A 154 11.09 10.03 3.91
C ASN A 154 11.32 9.70 2.43
N ALA A 155 10.59 8.71 1.92
CA ALA A 155 10.71 8.24 0.55
C ALA A 155 9.38 7.76 -0.02
N VAL A 156 9.24 7.85 -1.34
CA VAL A 156 8.15 7.26 -2.13
C VAL A 156 8.73 6.44 -3.28
N VAL A 157 8.18 5.26 -3.55
CA VAL A 157 8.59 4.48 -4.71
C VAL A 157 7.92 5.03 -5.97
N SER A 158 8.73 5.24 -7.00
CA SER A 158 8.32 5.69 -8.33
C SER A 158 8.47 4.51 -9.30
N TYR A 159 7.37 3.82 -9.56
CA TYR A 159 7.36 2.68 -10.49
C TYR A 159 7.33 3.15 -11.93
N GLU A 160 8.23 2.65 -12.75
CA GLU A 160 8.22 2.94 -14.19
C GLU A 160 6.97 2.32 -14.84
N SER A 161 6.19 3.13 -15.55
CA SER A 161 4.86 2.78 -16.05
C SER A 161 4.85 1.59 -17.02
N ILE A 162 5.87 1.46 -17.89
CA ILE A 162 5.98 0.35 -18.85
C ILE A 162 6.31 -0.96 -18.10
N ALA A 163 7.23 -0.90 -17.15
CA ALA A 163 7.60 -2.06 -16.33
C ALA A 163 6.45 -2.55 -15.44
N LEU A 164 5.54 -1.64 -15.04
CA LEU A 164 4.26 -2.02 -14.40
C LEU A 164 3.29 -2.74 -15.35
N GLY A 165 3.57 -2.80 -16.64
CA GLY A 165 2.64 -3.30 -17.65
C GLY A 165 1.45 -2.35 -17.89
N VAL A 166 1.57 -1.08 -17.53
CA VAL A 166 0.54 -0.07 -17.78
C VAL A 166 0.66 0.44 -19.21
N ALA A 167 -0.35 0.18 -20.03
CA ALA A 167 -0.42 0.73 -21.38
C ALA A 167 -0.44 2.28 -21.32
N PRO A 168 0.25 2.98 -22.23
CA PRO A 168 0.41 4.45 -22.20
C PRO A 168 -0.91 5.21 -22.02
N GLU A 169 -1.96 4.78 -22.70
CA GLU A 169 -3.30 5.37 -22.62
C GLU A 169 -3.99 5.19 -21.27
N ARG A 170 -3.52 4.23 -20.45
CA ARG A 170 -4.05 3.94 -19.12
C ARG A 170 -3.30 4.66 -17.99
N VAL A 171 -2.16 5.29 -18.27
CA VAL A 171 -1.39 6.03 -17.26
C VAL A 171 -2.24 7.09 -16.56
N LYS A 172 -3.20 7.71 -17.27
CA LYS A 172 -4.19 8.66 -16.72
C LYS A 172 -5.04 8.12 -15.58
N ALA A 173 -5.11 6.80 -15.42
CA ALA A 173 -5.88 6.19 -14.33
C ALA A 173 -5.09 6.11 -13.00
N PHE A 174 -3.79 6.35 -13.06
CA PHE A 174 -2.88 6.30 -11.92
C PHE A 174 -2.45 7.69 -11.49
N ALA A 175 -1.87 7.79 -10.29
CA ALA A 175 -1.14 8.99 -9.90
C ALA A 175 0.28 8.92 -10.45
N VAL A 176 0.74 9.96 -11.15
CA VAL A 176 2.12 10.05 -11.63
C VAL A 176 2.99 10.85 -10.66
N ILE A 177 4.25 10.48 -10.58
CA ILE A 177 5.24 11.11 -9.71
C ILE A 177 6.15 12.00 -10.56
N LYS A 178 6.28 13.26 -10.15
CA LYS A 178 7.27 14.19 -10.69
C LYS A 178 8.36 14.40 -9.67
N ALA A 179 9.62 14.22 -10.08
CA ALA A 179 10.80 14.45 -9.26
C ALA A 179 11.67 15.58 -9.86
N ASP A 180 12.50 16.22 -9.02
CA ASP A 180 13.53 17.13 -9.45
C ASP A 180 14.77 16.38 -9.98
N GLU A 181 15.80 17.13 -10.42
CA GLU A 181 17.02 16.56 -10.97
C GLU A 181 17.85 15.77 -9.94
N GLU A 182 17.66 16.04 -8.66
CA GLU A 182 18.31 15.35 -7.54
C GLU A 182 17.49 14.12 -7.08
N GLY A 183 16.30 13.90 -7.64
CA GLY A 183 15.40 12.78 -7.35
C GLY A 183 14.45 13.05 -6.18
N TYR A 184 14.33 14.29 -5.70
CA TYR A 184 13.34 14.61 -4.68
C TYR A 184 11.95 14.83 -5.28
N LEU A 185 10.94 14.43 -4.52
CA LEU A 185 9.54 14.55 -4.92
C LEU A 185 9.15 16.03 -5.09
N VAL A 186 8.64 16.36 -6.27
CA VAL A 186 8.06 17.67 -6.59
C VAL A 186 6.54 17.60 -6.52
N GLU A 187 5.95 16.55 -7.12
CA GLU A 187 4.50 16.42 -7.19
C GLU A 187 4.05 14.97 -7.34
N ILE A 188 2.89 14.65 -6.77
CA ILE A 188 2.10 13.45 -7.06
C ILE A 188 0.80 13.93 -7.72
N ILE A 189 0.65 13.68 -9.02
CA ILE A 189 -0.45 14.20 -9.83
C ILE A 189 -1.50 13.10 -9.99
N GLU A 190 -2.61 13.26 -9.29
CA GLU A 190 -3.76 12.35 -9.37
C GLU A 190 -4.54 12.58 -10.66
N LYS A 191 -4.83 11.51 -11.42
CA LYS A 191 -5.57 11.53 -12.66
C LYS A 191 -5.04 12.59 -13.65
N PRO A 192 -3.75 12.51 -14.01
CA PRO A 192 -3.09 13.52 -14.82
C PRO A 192 -3.70 13.62 -16.23
N ASN A 193 -3.67 14.82 -16.81
CA ASN A 193 -3.88 15.02 -18.24
C ASN A 193 -2.58 14.75 -19.04
N ASP A 194 -2.63 14.81 -20.37
CA ASP A 194 -1.47 14.51 -21.22
C ASP A 194 -0.29 15.46 -20.98
N GLU A 195 -0.53 16.74 -20.79
CA GLU A 195 0.51 17.74 -20.50
C GLU A 195 1.20 17.47 -19.16
N GLN A 196 0.42 17.07 -18.16
CA GLN A 196 0.95 16.71 -16.82
C GLN A 196 1.78 15.43 -16.87
N ILE A 197 1.34 14.43 -17.65
CA ILE A 197 2.12 13.20 -17.87
C ILE A 197 3.46 13.53 -18.53
N GLU A 198 3.44 14.31 -19.62
CA GLU A 198 4.68 14.73 -20.30
C GLU A 198 5.60 15.56 -19.40
N SER A 199 5.03 16.43 -18.55
CA SER A 199 5.82 17.25 -17.61
C SER A 199 6.42 16.43 -16.45
N ALA A 200 5.92 15.23 -16.22
CA ALA A 200 6.40 14.33 -15.17
C ALA A 200 7.45 13.31 -15.68
N ARG A 201 7.79 13.34 -16.99
CA ARG A 201 8.88 12.49 -17.51
C ARG A 201 10.21 12.86 -16.86
N ASP A 202 10.95 11.84 -16.47
CA ASP A 202 12.32 12.01 -16.01
C ASP A 202 13.26 12.31 -17.21
N LYS A 203 14.54 12.54 -16.91
CA LYS A 203 15.58 12.80 -17.91
C LYS A 203 15.79 11.67 -18.94
N ASN A 204 15.31 10.47 -18.65
CA ASN A 204 15.37 9.30 -19.53
C ASN A 204 14.05 9.08 -20.29
N GLY A 205 13.07 10.00 -20.16
CA GLY A 205 11.76 9.91 -20.76
C GLY A 205 10.79 8.95 -20.07
N LYS A 206 11.13 8.44 -18.86
CA LYS A 206 10.30 7.51 -18.10
C LYS A 206 9.25 8.24 -17.30
N ILE A 207 8.11 7.58 -17.09
CA ILE A 207 7.00 8.08 -16.28
C ILE A 207 6.92 7.24 -15.02
N GLY A 208 7.06 7.89 -13.87
CA GLY A 208 6.91 7.28 -12.56
C GLY A 208 5.45 7.24 -12.11
N VAL A 209 5.01 6.11 -11.59
CA VAL A 209 3.65 5.87 -11.08
C VAL A 209 3.71 5.56 -9.58
N ASN A 210 2.78 6.14 -8.83
CA ASN A 210 2.61 5.87 -7.41
C ASN A 210 1.75 4.63 -7.19
N MET A 211 2.35 3.59 -6.58
CA MET A 211 1.65 2.37 -6.15
C MET A 211 1.44 2.32 -4.63
N ASN A 212 1.37 3.49 -3.97
CA ASN A 212 1.06 3.64 -2.55
C ASN A 212 1.99 2.86 -1.61
N VAL A 213 3.28 2.88 -1.88
CA VAL A 213 4.29 2.40 -0.95
C VAL A 213 5.28 3.52 -0.63
N PHE A 214 5.44 3.80 0.67
CA PHE A 214 6.21 4.92 1.18
C PHE A 214 7.07 4.49 2.36
N HIS A 215 8.07 5.28 2.67
CA HIS A 215 8.86 5.17 3.89
C HIS A 215 8.85 6.53 4.59
N PHE A 216 8.59 6.53 5.89
CA PHE A 216 8.44 7.77 6.65
C PHE A 216 9.14 7.72 8.00
N ASN A 217 9.60 8.88 8.45
CA ASN A 217 9.79 9.13 9.88
C ASN A 217 8.42 9.38 10.53
N TYR A 218 8.19 8.77 11.70
CA TYR A 218 6.92 8.85 12.42
C TYR A 218 6.49 10.28 12.73
N ASP A 219 7.40 11.09 13.31
CA ASP A 219 7.06 12.44 13.74
C ASP A 219 6.81 13.36 12.55
N ASP A 220 7.60 13.17 11.47
CA ASP A 220 7.43 13.94 10.25
C ASP A 220 6.05 13.72 9.63
N ILE A 221 5.70 12.49 9.32
CA ILE A 221 4.44 12.22 8.61
C ILE A 221 3.21 12.50 9.49
N LEU A 222 3.27 12.24 10.80
CA LEU A 222 2.15 12.47 11.71
C LEU A 222 1.73 13.94 11.72
N GLU A 223 2.68 14.87 11.66
CA GLU A 223 2.39 16.28 11.59
C GLU A 223 1.51 16.65 10.39
N TYR A 224 1.81 16.08 9.20
CA TYR A 224 1.09 16.42 7.97
C TYR A 224 -0.23 15.68 7.85
N VAL A 225 -0.28 14.39 8.16
CA VAL A 225 -1.55 13.64 8.09
C VAL A 225 -2.56 14.13 9.11
N SER A 226 -2.15 14.63 10.28
CA SER A 226 -3.07 15.17 11.29
C SER A 226 -3.72 16.49 10.86
N LYS A 227 -3.04 17.26 10.02
CA LYS A 227 -3.51 18.58 9.52
C LYS A 227 -4.13 18.48 8.11
N GLU A 228 -4.14 17.32 7.48
CA GLU A 228 -4.65 17.16 6.11
C GLU A 228 -6.15 17.43 6.06
N PRO A 229 -6.62 18.40 5.26
CA PRO A 229 -8.04 18.69 5.12
C PRO A 229 -8.74 17.60 4.28
N PHE A 230 -10.07 17.56 4.38
CA PHE A 230 -10.87 16.73 3.48
C PHE A 230 -10.82 17.28 2.05
N ASN A 231 -10.56 16.40 1.09
CA ASN A 231 -10.73 16.69 -0.32
C ASN A 231 -12.21 17.02 -0.59
N PRO A 232 -12.55 18.17 -1.16
CA PRO A 232 -13.95 18.60 -1.31
C PRO A 232 -14.78 17.73 -2.26
N VAL A 233 -14.12 16.99 -3.18
CA VAL A 233 -14.80 16.13 -4.15
C VAL A 233 -14.96 14.70 -3.63
N ARG A 234 -13.89 14.13 -3.05
CA ARG A 234 -13.89 12.73 -2.57
C ARG A 234 -14.39 12.61 -1.14
N ASN A 235 -14.40 13.71 -0.39
CA ASN A 235 -14.67 13.73 1.05
C ASN A 235 -13.78 12.76 1.83
N GLU A 236 -12.47 12.76 1.50
CA GLU A 236 -11.43 11.93 2.11
C GLU A 236 -10.18 12.76 2.38
N ARG A 237 -9.41 12.39 3.40
CA ARG A 237 -8.10 12.94 3.71
C ARG A 237 -7.05 12.08 3.02
N GLU A 238 -6.34 12.65 2.07
CA GLU A 238 -5.52 11.88 1.13
C GLU A 238 -4.04 11.92 1.52
N LEU A 239 -3.40 10.75 1.61
CA LEU A 239 -1.98 10.64 1.91
C LEU A 239 -1.09 11.35 0.88
N PRO A 240 -1.30 11.21 -0.44
CA PRO A 240 -0.48 11.91 -1.43
C PRO A 240 -0.45 13.43 -1.21
N SER A 241 -1.57 14.05 -0.84
CA SER A 241 -1.65 15.47 -0.55
C SER A 241 -0.82 15.86 0.69
N ALA A 242 -0.91 15.08 1.76
CA ALA A 242 -0.10 15.28 2.96
C ALA A 242 1.41 15.13 2.67
N VAL A 243 1.78 14.13 1.85
CA VAL A 243 3.17 13.91 1.43
C VAL A 243 3.70 15.04 0.58
N MET A 244 2.89 15.59 -0.34
CA MET A 244 3.28 16.76 -1.14
C MET A 244 3.54 18.00 -0.28
N LYS A 245 2.70 18.26 0.74
CA LYS A 245 2.94 19.34 1.69
C LYS A 245 4.25 19.15 2.44
N MET A 246 4.50 17.93 2.92
CA MET A 246 5.76 17.59 3.59
C MET A 246 6.97 17.79 2.66
N ALA A 247 6.87 17.40 1.38
CA ALA A 247 7.93 17.56 0.41
C ALA A 247 8.23 19.04 0.07
N SER A 248 7.20 19.90 0.07
CA SER A 248 7.33 21.31 -0.26
C SER A 248 7.90 22.17 0.88
N GLU A 249 7.80 21.74 2.12
CA GLU A 249 8.33 22.45 3.27
C GLU A 249 9.83 22.21 3.44
N ASN A 250 10.60 23.29 3.71
CA ASN A 250 12.05 23.24 3.86
C ASN A 250 12.47 22.22 4.94
N GLN A 251 13.46 21.40 4.63
CA GLN A 251 14.10 20.38 5.47
C GLN A 251 13.40 19.02 5.59
N LYS A 252 12.17 18.85 5.09
CA LYS A 252 11.46 17.57 5.11
C LYS A 252 11.25 17.03 3.70
N LYS A 253 12.34 16.92 2.95
CA LYS A 253 12.32 16.40 1.58
C LYS A 253 11.97 14.91 1.57
N VAL A 254 11.18 14.53 0.58
CA VAL A 254 10.84 13.14 0.27
C VAL A 254 11.62 12.73 -0.96
N ILE A 255 12.45 11.70 -0.86
CA ILE A 255 13.17 11.17 -2.01
C ILE A 255 12.28 10.22 -2.82
N THR A 256 12.38 10.25 -4.14
CA THR A 256 11.76 9.23 -5.00
C THR A 256 12.72 8.06 -5.19
N VAL A 257 12.22 6.84 -5.12
CA VAL A 257 12.97 5.61 -5.35
C VAL A 257 12.49 5.01 -6.67
N PRO A 258 13.21 5.22 -7.80
CA PRO A 258 12.78 4.69 -9.08
C PRO A 258 12.94 3.17 -9.13
N VAL A 259 11.92 2.48 -9.63
CA VAL A 259 11.88 1.02 -9.73
C VAL A 259 11.23 0.59 -11.04
N GLU A 260 11.81 -0.43 -11.67
CA GLU A 260 11.33 -1.03 -12.92
C GLU A 260 10.94 -2.48 -12.64
N GLU A 261 9.69 -2.69 -12.20
CA GLU A 261 9.11 -4.02 -11.96
C GLU A 261 7.59 -3.95 -11.94
N ASN A 262 6.93 -5.10 -12.09
CA ASN A 262 5.50 -5.23 -11.94
C ASN A 262 5.10 -5.29 -10.45
N VAL A 263 3.89 -4.83 -10.13
CA VAL A 263 3.26 -4.94 -8.81
C VAL A 263 1.90 -5.59 -8.97
N PRO A 264 1.75 -6.86 -8.64
CA PRO A 264 0.44 -7.52 -8.63
C PRO A 264 -0.54 -6.77 -7.72
N ASP A 265 -1.73 -6.48 -8.25
CA ASP A 265 -2.79 -5.72 -7.57
C ASP A 265 -4.08 -6.55 -7.52
N LEU A 266 -4.60 -6.74 -6.32
CA LEU A 266 -5.85 -7.45 -6.06
C LEU A 266 -7.01 -6.45 -5.86
N THR A 267 -7.35 -5.69 -6.89
CA THR A 267 -8.35 -4.63 -6.80
C THR A 267 -9.77 -5.10 -7.00
N SER A 268 -10.01 -6.02 -7.93
CA SER A 268 -11.33 -6.55 -8.32
C SER A 268 -11.29 -8.08 -8.47
N LYS A 269 -12.47 -8.71 -8.62
CA LYS A 269 -12.55 -10.17 -8.86
C LYS A 269 -11.81 -10.60 -10.14
N GLY A 270 -11.80 -9.74 -11.17
CA GLY A 270 -11.08 -10.03 -12.41
C GLY A 270 -9.57 -10.16 -12.25
N ASP A 271 -9.00 -9.63 -11.17
CA ASP A 271 -7.56 -9.70 -10.90
C ASP A 271 -7.15 -11.02 -10.25
N ILE A 272 -8.11 -11.77 -9.66
CA ILE A 272 -7.83 -12.96 -8.85
C ILE A 272 -7.04 -14.01 -9.65
N THR A 273 -7.50 -14.35 -10.86
CA THR A 273 -6.84 -15.37 -11.69
C THR A 273 -5.44 -14.96 -12.10
N ILE A 274 -5.23 -13.68 -12.42
CA ILE A 274 -3.91 -13.13 -12.80
C ILE A 274 -2.97 -13.20 -11.59
N VAL A 275 -3.47 -12.82 -10.42
CA VAL A 275 -2.69 -12.88 -9.17
C VAL A 275 -2.37 -14.33 -8.82
N GLN A 276 -3.30 -15.28 -8.94
CA GLN A 276 -3.05 -16.70 -8.69
C GLN A 276 -1.93 -17.24 -9.58
N GLN A 277 -1.96 -16.92 -10.88
CA GLN A 277 -0.91 -17.34 -11.81
C GLN A 277 0.46 -16.76 -11.41
N TYR A 278 0.52 -15.46 -11.10
CA TYR A 278 1.74 -14.82 -10.63
C TYR A 278 2.29 -15.50 -9.35
N LEU A 279 1.41 -15.81 -8.39
CA LEU A 279 1.84 -16.44 -7.14
C LEU A 279 2.41 -17.84 -7.36
N VAL A 280 1.86 -18.62 -8.29
CA VAL A 280 2.41 -19.93 -8.66
C VAL A 280 3.78 -19.81 -9.31
N GLU A 281 3.97 -18.85 -10.21
CA GLU A 281 5.23 -18.61 -10.92
C GLU A 281 6.35 -18.13 -9.98
N GLU A 282 6.06 -17.19 -9.10
CA GLU A 282 7.08 -16.53 -8.26
C GLU A 282 7.33 -17.22 -6.92
N PHE A 283 6.34 -17.87 -6.34
CA PHE A 283 6.43 -18.45 -5.00
C PHE A 283 6.38 -19.98 -4.97
N GLY A 284 5.98 -20.62 -6.07
CA GLY A 284 5.94 -22.08 -6.16
C GLY A 284 5.08 -22.71 -5.06
N ASP A 285 5.73 -23.46 -4.19
CA ASP A 285 5.09 -24.22 -3.10
C ASP A 285 5.02 -23.46 -1.76
N PHE A 286 5.29 -22.14 -1.73
CA PHE A 286 5.21 -21.33 -0.52
C PHE A 286 3.84 -21.36 0.14
#